data_fad1c1a5706f54321aa0c85907e98af4
#
_entry.id   fad1c1a5706f54321aa0c85907e98af4
#
_cell.length_a   1.000
_cell.length_b   1.000
_cell.length_c   1.000
_cell.angle_alpha   90.00
_cell.angle_beta   90.00
_cell.angle_gamma   90.00
#
_symmetry.space_group_name_H-M   'P 1'
#
loop_
_entity.id
_entity.type
_entity.pdbx_description
1 polymer ?
#
loop_
_entity_poly.entity_id
_entity_poly.type
_entity_poly.pdbx_seq_one_letter_code
_entity_poly.pdbx_strand_id
1 'polypeptide(L)'
;LRVSEVCGVRVLDLDRTERLLRVHGKGKKERQVPIGAPAVAAIERYWTALEHPPTDEMPVFLANPDELRPVYPRLVQLHFKHYLAAAELDPTLTPHKLRHSYATHLLNAGADLRSVQELLGHENLVSTQVYTHLTTGRLKKAYDAAHPRA
;
A
#
# COMPACT_ATOMS: atom_id res chain seq x y z
N LEU A 1 1.87 0.83 3.69
CA LEU A 1 2.78 1.64 2.84
C LEU A 1 3.08 2.98 3.49
N ARG A 2 4.24 3.58 3.17
CA ARG A 2 4.52 5.01 3.36
C ARG A 2 3.93 5.80 2.19
N VAL A 3 3.62 7.08 2.38
CA VAL A 3 3.07 7.91 1.28
C VAL A 3 4.01 7.96 0.07
N SER A 4 5.32 8.10 0.31
CA SER A 4 6.32 8.08 -0.76
C SER A 4 6.38 6.75 -1.50
N GLU A 5 6.16 5.63 -0.81
CA GLU A 5 6.09 4.31 -1.43
C GLU A 5 4.86 4.20 -2.34
N VAL A 6 3.70 4.69 -1.90
CA VAL A 6 2.48 4.75 -2.74
C VAL A 6 2.71 5.54 -4.02
N CYS A 7 3.42 6.67 -3.92
CA CYS A 7 3.72 7.51 -5.07
C CYS A 7 4.65 6.84 -6.09
N GLY A 8 5.46 5.87 -5.66
CA GLY A 8 6.43 5.18 -6.50
C GLY A 8 5.98 3.83 -7.06
N VAL A 9 4.75 3.39 -6.75
CA VAL A 9 4.22 2.11 -7.22
C VAL A 9 3.93 2.17 -8.72
N ARG A 10 4.41 1.16 -9.45
CA ARG A 10 4.11 0.95 -10.88
C ARG A 10 3.13 -0.20 -11.07
N VAL A 11 2.50 -0.26 -12.24
CA VAL A 11 1.53 -1.30 -12.58
C VAL A 11 2.15 -2.69 -12.47
N LEU A 12 3.39 -2.87 -12.94
CA LEU A 12 4.13 -4.15 -12.85
C LEU A 12 4.43 -4.61 -11.41
N ASP A 13 4.34 -3.71 -10.43
CA ASP A 13 4.55 -4.02 -9.02
C ASP A 13 3.29 -4.61 -8.36
N LEU A 14 2.14 -4.55 -9.04
CA LEU A 14 0.85 -5.02 -8.54
C LEU A 14 0.48 -6.38 -9.14
N ASP A 15 0.60 -7.44 -8.34
CA ASP A 15 0.01 -8.74 -8.66
C ASP A 15 -1.46 -8.76 -8.21
N ARG A 16 -2.36 -8.62 -9.19
CA ARG A 16 -3.81 -8.58 -8.95
C ARG A 16 -4.37 -9.96 -8.59
N THR A 17 -3.79 -11.02 -9.13
CA THR A 17 -4.21 -12.40 -8.90
C THR A 17 -3.88 -12.84 -7.49
N GLU A 18 -2.63 -12.66 -7.09
CA GLU A 18 -2.16 -13.00 -5.74
C GLU A 18 -2.50 -11.92 -4.72
N ARG A 19 -2.98 -10.76 -5.16
CA ARG A 19 -3.24 -9.58 -4.30
C ARG A 19 -2.02 -9.17 -3.50
N LEU A 20 -0.90 -9.05 -4.19
CA LEU A 20 0.39 -8.66 -3.62
C LEU A 20 0.91 -7.41 -4.31
N LEU A 21 1.55 -6.56 -3.54
CA LEU A 21 2.20 -5.36 -4.02
C LEU A 21 3.69 -5.42 -3.68
N ARG A 22 4.54 -5.31 -4.69
CA ARG A 22 5.97 -5.13 -4.50
C ARG A 22 6.27 -3.68 -4.16
N VAL A 23 6.96 -3.46 -3.07
CA VAL A 23 7.27 -2.13 -2.55
C VAL A 23 8.77 -1.92 -2.53
N HIS A 24 9.23 -0.88 -3.19
CA HIS A 24 10.63 -0.48 -3.22
C HIS A 24 10.92 0.48 -2.06
N GLY A 25 11.73 0.04 -1.11
CA GLY A 25 12.14 0.84 0.05
C GLY A 25 13.48 1.54 -0.17
N LYS A 26 13.92 2.29 0.84
CA LYS A 26 15.23 2.94 0.85
C LYS A 26 16.36 1.90 0.74
N GLY A 27 17.39 2.20 -0.05
CA GLY A 27 18.55 1.31 -0.22
C GLY A 27 18.30 0.09 -1.11
N LYS A 28 17.38 0.19 -2.09
CA LYS A 28 17.01 -0.89 -3.02
C LYS A 28 16.44 -2.15 -2.34
N LYS A 29 15.99 -2.03 -1.09
CA LYS A 29 15.30 -3.13 -0.41
C LYS A 29 13.87 -3.24 -0.94
N GLU A 30 13.47 -4.45 -1.30
CA GLU A 30 12.13 -4.75 -1.75
C GLU A 30 11.39 -5.60 -0.72
N ARG A 31 10.08 -5.42 -0.64
CA ARG A 31 9.21 -6.29 0.13
C ARG A 31 7.87 -6.45 -0.58
N GLN A 32 7.23 -7.57 -0.37
CA GLN A 32 5.86 -7.79 -0.80
C GLN A 32 4.90 -7.50 0.36
N VAL A 33 3.82 -6.80 0.05
CA VAL A 33 2.75 -6.52 1.02
C VAL A 33 1.41 -6.96 0.45
N PRO A 34 0.54 -7.59 1.25
CA PRO A 34 -0.80 -7.93 0.80
C PRO A 34 -1.63 -6.67 0.59
N ILE A 35 -2.52 -6.73 -0.39
CA ILE A 35 -3.49 -5.68 -0.70
C ILE A 35 -4.89 -6.28 -0.72
N GLY A 36 -5.86 -5.63 -0.09
CA GLY A 36 -7.24 -6.10 -0.03
C GLY A 36 -7.96 -6.04 -1.37
N ALA A 37 -8.86 -6.98 -1.61
CA ALA A 37 -9.67 -7.03 -2.83
C ALA A 37 -10.39 -5.70 -3.12
N PRO A 38 -10.97 -4.98 -2.14
CA PRO A 38 -11.59 -3.67 -2.38
C PRO A 38 -10.61 -2.62 -2.91
N ALA A 39 -9.33 -2.68 -2.49
CA ALA A 39 -8.33 -1.73 -2.97
C ALA A 39 -7.91 -2.05 -4.41
N VAL A 40 -7.76 -3.34 -4.75
CA VAL A 40 -7.52 -3.77 -6.15
C VAL A 40 -8.67 -3.31 -7.04
N ALA A 41 -9.91 -3.58 -6.65
CA ALA A 41 -11.10 -3.16 -7.41
C ALA A 41 -11.19 -1.64 -7.56
N ALA A 42 -10.76 -0.87 -6.55
CA ALA A 42 -10.72 0.59 -6.64
C ALA A 42 -9.65 1.09 -7.62
N ILE A 43 -8.49 0.44 -7.66
CA ILE A 43 -7.42 0.73 -8.61
C ILE A 43 -7.92 0.42 -10.04
N GLU A 44 -8.54 -0.72 -10.26
CA GLU A 44 -9.08 -1.12 -11.56
C GLU A 44 -10.14 -0.13 -12.06
N ARG A 45 -11.07 0.29 -11.19
CA ARG A 45 -12.05 1.33 -11.54
C ARG A 45 -11.39 2.66 -11.89
N TYR A 46 -10.33 3.04 -11.18
CA TYR A 46 -9.57 4.23 -11.48
C TYR A 46 -8.93 4.13 -12.88
N TRP A 47 -8.34 2.99 -13.22
CA TRP A 47 -7.74 2.77 -14.53
C TRP A 47 -8.75 2.77 -15.67
N THR A 48 -9.98 2.25 -15.44
CA THR A 48 -11.04 2.32 -16.47
C THR A 48 -11.51 3.75 -16.77
N ALA A 49 -11.25 4.68 -15.87
CA ALA A 49 -11.56 6.10 -16.06
C ALA A 49 -10.43 6.88 -16.76
N LEU A 50 -9.27 6.24 -17.00
CA LEU A 50 -8.19 6.84 -17.76
C LEU A 50 -8.42 6.69 -19.26
N GLU A 51 -8.00 7.67 -20.05
CA GLU A 51 -8.09 7.61 -21.52
C GLU A 51 -7.18 6.54 -22.13
N HIS A 52 -6.12 6.18 -21.42
CA HIS A 52 -5.14 5.20 -21.86
C HIS A 52 -5.15 3.96 -20.96
N PRO A 53 -5.07 2.75 -21.52
CA PRO A 53 -4.94 1.53 -20.72
C PRO A 53 -3.61 1.56 -19.94
N PRO A 54 -3.59 1.01 -18.72
CA PRO A 54 -2.37 0.94 -17.92
C PRO A 54 -1.33 0.04 -18.59
N THR A 55 -0.09 0.50 -18.63
CA THR A 55 1.07 -0.29 -19.09
C THR A 55 1.96 -0.61 -17.87
N ASP A 56 2.77 -1.66 -17.98
CA ASP A 56 3.58 -2.17 -16.87
C ASP A 56 4.46 -1.11 -16.19
N GLU A 57 5.08 -0.23 -16.98
CA GLU A 57 5.98 0.82 -16.47
C GLU A 57 5.23 2.06 -15.95
N MET A 58 3.93 2.15 -16.17
CA MET A 58 3.13 3.29 -15.76
C MET A 58 2.98 3.34 -14.24
N PRO A 59 3.03 4.54 -13.62
CA PRO A 59 2.66 4.70 -12.22
C PRO A 59 1.20 4.27 -11.99
N VAL A 60 0.94 3.57 -10.88
CA VAL A 60 -0.44 3.18 -10.52
C VAL A 60 -1.33 4.40 -10.34
N PHE A 61 -0.81 5.47 -9.75
CA PHE A 61 -1.55 6.72 -9.50
C PHE A 61 -0.89 7.90 -10.20
N LEU A 62 -1.65 8.63 -10.99
CA LEU A 62 -1.19 9.78 -11.77
C LEU A 62 -1.64 11.10 -11.11
N ALA A 63 -0.73 12.06 -11.09
CA ALA A 63 -1.06 13.46 -10.74
C ALA A 63 -1.66 14.20 -11.93
N ASN A 64 -1.17 13.88 -13.12
CA ASN A 64 -1.69 14.33 -14.39
C ASN A 64 -1.77 13.15 -15.36
N PRO A 65 -2.97 12.68 -15.71
CA PRO A 65 -3.15 11.57 -16.64
C PRO A 65 -2.54 11.81 -18.02
N ASP A 66 -2.66 13.02 -18.55
CA ASP A 66 -2.18 13.37 -19.90
C ASP A 66 -0.66 13.28 -20.02
N GLU A 67 0.05 13.57 -18.94
CA GLU A 67 1.52 13.54 -18.89
C GLU A 67 2.07 12.22 -18.30
N LEU A 68 1.23 11.29 -17.91
CA LEU A 68 1.59 10.06 -17.17
C LEU A 68 2.47 10.37 -15.95
N ARG A 69 2.31 11.54 -15.35
CA ARG A 69 3.11 11.98 -14.23
C ARG A 69 2.65 11.29 -12.94
N PRO A 70 3.54 10.66 -12.17
CA PRO A 70 3.17 10.01 -10.92
C PRO A 70 2.65 11.02 -9.88
N VAL A 71 1.73 10.57 -9.05
CA VAL A 71 1.29 11.32 -7.87
C VAL A 71 2.48 11.60 -6.95
N TYR A 72 2.45 12.69 -6.20
CA TYR A 72 3.50 13.06 -5.26
C TYR A 72 2.93 13.25 -3.83
N PRO A 73 3.76 13.14 -2.78
CA PRO A 73 3.28 13.08 -1.40
C PRO A 73 2.35 14.23 -0.99
N ARG A 74 2.63 15.44 -1.44
CA ARG A 74 1.79 16.61 -1.12
C ARG A 74 0.39 16.50 -1.71
N LEU A 75 0.28 16.00 -2.95
CA LEU A 75 -1.01 15.82 -3.61
C LEU A 75 -1.84 14.72 -2.90
N VAL A 76 -1.20 13.61 -2.53
CA VAL A 76 -1.87 12.55 -1.72
C VAL A 76 -2.41 13.13 -0.42
N GLN A 77 -1.63 13.95 0.28
CA GLN A 77 -2.06 14.59 1.53
C GLN A 77 -3.23 15.54 1.31
N LEU A 78 -3.23 16.32 0.21
CA LEU A 78 -4.34 17.22 -0.14
C LEU A 78 -5.64 16.44 -0.40
N HIS A 79 -5.58 15.41 -1.25
CA HIS A 79 -6.74 14.56 -1.51
C HIS A 79 -7.23 13.87 -0.23
N PHE A 80 -6.32 13.38 0.59
CA PHE A 80 -6.67 12.76 1.86
C PHE A 80 -7.45 13.73 2.78
N LYS A 81 -6.99 14.98 2.90
CA LYS A 81 -7.70 16.01 3.67
C LYS A 81 -9.07 16.36 3.08
N HIS A 82 -9.15 16.43 1.76
CA HIS A 82 -10.43 16.63 1.08
C HIS A 82 -11.44 15.51 1.41
N TYR A 83 -11.01 14.24 1.35
CA TYR A 83 -11.88 13.12 1.67
C TYR A 83 -12.24 13.03 3.16
N LEU A 84 -11.34 13.41 4.08
CA LEU A 84 -11.68 13.52 5.50
C LEU A 84 -12.79 14.54 5.72
N ALA A 85 -12.69 15.71 5.11
CA ALA A 85 -13.72 16.75 5.21
C ALA A 85 -15.05 16.30 4.61
N ALA A 86 -15.03 15.67 3.43
CA ALA A 86 -16.25 15.16 2.78
C ALA A 86 -16.93 14.03 3.57
N ALA A 87 -16.16 13.27 4.34
CA ALA A 87 -16.67 12.18 5.19
C ALA A 87 -16.94 12.63 6.63
N GLU A 88 -16.80 13.92 6.95
CA GLU A 88 -16.96 14.51 8.30
C GLU A 88 -16.09 13.82 9.36
N LEU A 89 -14.89 13.37 8.95
CA LEU A 89 -13.95 12.70 9.83
C LEU A 89 -12.95 13.70 10.47
N ASP A 90 -12.30 13.26 11.55
CA ASP A 90 -11.30 14.05 12.26
C ASP A 90 -10.23 14.61 11.32
N PRO A 91 -10.14 15.95 11.17
CA PRO A 91 -9.19 16.59 10.29
C PRO A 91 -7.73 16.43 10.74
N THR A 92 -7.46 15.96 11.96
CA THR A 92 -6.11 15.67 12.45
C THR A 92 -5.56 14.34 11.95
N LEU A 93 -6.39 13.50 11.33
CA LEU A 93 -5.95 12.25 10.72
C LEU A 93 -4.93 12.52 9.60
N THR A 94 -3.95 11.63 9.51
CA THR A 94 -2.90 11.67 8.51
C THR A 94 -2.67 10.27 7.93
N PRO A 95 -2.09 10.12 6.74
CA PRO A 95 -1.69 8.82 6.22
C PRO A 95 -0.79 8.03 7.17
N HIS A 96 0.03 8.74 7.97
CA HIS A 96 0.87 8.11 8.99
C HIS A 96 0.05 7.52 10.13
N LYS A 97 -0.98 8.24 10.60
CA LYS A 97 -1.91 7.72 11.62
C LYS A 97 -2.68 6.51 11.13
N LEU A 98 -3.12 6.48 9.84
CA LEU A 98 -3.75 5.30 9.24
C LEU A 98 -2.81 4.09 9.23
N ARG A 99 -1.56 4.31 8.86
CA ARG A 99 -0.55 3.25 8.90
C ARG A 99 -0.31 2.73 10.31
N HIS A 100 -0.30 3.59 11.32
CA HIS A 100 -0.18 3.20 12.72
C HIS A 100 -1.40 2.41 13.20
N SER A 101 -2.62 2.87 12.88
CA SER A 101 -3.84 2.12 13.15
C SER A 101 -3.82 0.72 12.52
N TYR A 102 -3.39 0.62 11.27
CA TYR A 102 -3.25 -0.66 10.59
C TYR A 102 -2.31 -1.62 11.34
N ALA A 103 -1.13 -1.13 11.78
CA ALA A 103 -0.20 -1.93 12.58
C ALA A 103 -0.83 -2.41 13.89
N THR A 104 -1.53 -1.52 14.60
CA THR A 104 -2.21 -1.84 15.85
C THR A 104 -3.31 -2.88 15.64
N HIS A 105 -4.11 -2.76 14.57
CA HIS A 105 -5.14 -3.76 14.25
C HIS A 105 -4.55 -5.14 13.97
N LEU A 106 -3.45 -5.23 13.22
CA LEU A 106 -2.77 -6.49 12.97
C LEU A 106 -2.28 -7.14 14.27
N LEU A 107 -1.66 -6.38 15.15
CA LEU A 107 -1.19 -6.88 16.45
C LEU A 107 -2.36 -7.35 17.34
N ASN A 108 -3.44 -6.59 17.40
CA ASN A 108 -4.64 -6.94 18.17
C ASN A 108 -5.34 -8.20 17.61
N ALA A 109 -5.21 -8.48 16.32
CA ALA A 109 -5.70 -9.69 15.70
C ALA A 109 -4.75 -10.89 15.83
N GLY A 110 -3.67 -10.75 16.61
CA GLY A 110 -2.74 -11.83 16.93
C GLY A 110 -1.59 -12.01 15.93
N ALA A 111 -1.36 -11.04 15.04
CA ALA A 111 -0.17 -11.05 14.21
C ALA A 111 1.08 -10.85 15.10
N ASP A 112 2.13 -11.59 14.85
CA ASP A 112 3.38 -11.43 15.59
C ASP A 112 4.07 -10.10 15.24
N LEU A 113 4.72 -9.50 16.24
CA LEU A 113 5.35 -8.18 16.11
C LEU A 113 6.38 -8.13 14.98
N ARG A 114 7.15 -9.21 14.78
CA ARG A 114 8.19 -9.27 13.76
C ARG A 114 7.59 -9.22 12.36
N SER A 115 6.54 -10.01 12.10
CA SER A 115 5.81 -9.98 10.82
C SER A 115 5.23 -8.59 10.54
N VAL A 116 4.66 -7.92 11.54
CA VAL A 116 4.15 -6.55 11.38
C VAL A 116 5.27 -5.56 11.09
N GLN A 117 6.42 -5.68 11.75
CA GLN A 117 7.59 -4.82 11.48
C GLN A 117 8.15 -5.03 10.06
N GLU A 118 8.24 -6.27 9.60
CA GLU A 118 8.67 -6.63 8.25
C GLU A 118 7.70 -6.06 7.20
N LEU A 119 6.39 -6.22 7.41
CA LEU A 119 5.35 -5.67 6.54
C LEU A 119 5.45 -4.15 6.43
N LEU A 120 5.74 -3.49 7.54
CA LEU A 120 5.90 -2.05 7.58
C LEU A 120 7.25 -1.56 7.03
N GLY A 121 8.25 -2.42 6.90
CA GLY A 121 9.58 -2.06 6.44
C GLY A 121 10.32 -1.18 7.46
N HIS A 122 10.37 -1.61 8.73
CA HIS A 122 11.19 -0.98 9.76
C HIS A 122 12.67 -1.34 9.55
N GLU A 123 13.54 -0.35 9.51
CA GLU A 123 14.95 -0.46 9.09
C GLU A 123 15.86 -1.20 10.10
N ASN A 124 15.42 -1.47 11.32
CA ASN A 124 16.29 -1.92 12.43
C ASN A 124 16.37 -3.43 12.64
N LEU A 125 15.95 -4.25 11.70
CA LEU A 125 16.20 -5.69 11.79
C LEU A 125 17.25 -6.07 10.75
N VAL A 126 18.45 -6.33 11.26
CA VAL A 126 19.55 -6.98 10.55
C VAL A 126 19.09 -8.36 10.12
N SER A 127 18.55 -8.48 8.93
CA SER A 127 18.68 -9.68 8.11
C SER A 127 18.08 -9.45 6.72
N THR A 128 18.90 -9.59 5.72
CA THR A 128 18.50 -9.87 4.35
C THR A 128 17.89 -11.27 4.34
N GLN A 129 16.69 -11.43 4.87
CA GLN A 129 15.96 -12.66 4.66
C GLN A 129 15.25 -12.57 3.32
N VAL A 130 15.63 -13.49 2.44
CA VAL A 130 14.92 -13.78 1.21
C VAL A 130 13.46 -14.02 1.57
N TYR A 131 12.56 -13.19 1.08
CA TYR A 131 11.12 -13.39 1.22
C TYR A 131 10.77 -14.71 0.53
N THR A 132 10.61 -15.75 1.32
CA THR A 132 10.11 -17.05 0.82
C THR A 132 8.58 -16.97 0.72
N HIS A 133 8.01 -17.77 -0.19
CA HIS A 133 6.55 -17.93 -0.32
C HIS A 133 5.86 -18.25 1.03
N LEU A 134 6.56 -18.90 1.96
CA LEU A 134 6.08 -19.20 3.30
C LEU A 134 5.84 -17.96 4.16
N THR A 135 6.71 -16.95 4.06
CA THR A 135 6.57 -15.69 4.81
C THR A 135 5.39 -14.87 4.27
N THR A 136 5.24 -14.81 2.95
CA THR A 136 4.13 -14.10 2.28
C THR A 136 2.78 -14.74 2.62
N GLY A 137 2.70 -16.08 2.70
CA GLY A 137 1.48 -16.80 3.08
C GLY A 137 1.05 -16.53 4.54
N ARG A 138 2.00 -16.38 5.46
CA ARG A 138 1.70 -16.01 6.86
C ARG A 138 1.21 -14.59 6.97
N LEU A 139 1.85 -13.65 6.25
CA LEU A 139 1.45 -12.25 6.21
C LEU A 139 0.04 -12.08 5.61
N LYS A 140 -0.26 -12.83 4.54
CA LYS A 140 -1.58 -12.81 3.91
C LYS A 140 -2.66 -13.35 4.86
N LYS A 141 -2.41 -14.46 5.56
CA LYS A 141 -3.34 -15.00 6.57
C LYS A 141 -3.57 -14.01 7.72
N ALA A 142 -2.52 -13.38 8.24
CA ALA A 142 -2.64 -12.38 9.28
C ALA A 142 -3.40 -11.14 8.80
N TYR A 143 -3.18 -10.73 7.56
CA TYR A 143 -3.92 -9.64 6.93
C TYR A 143 -5.40 -9.98 6.77
N ASP A 144 -5.72 -11.13 6.17
CA ASP A 144 -7.10 -11.58 5.92
C ASP A 144 -7.89 -11.74 7.23
N ALA A 145 -7.22 -12.17 8.32
CA ALA A 145 -7.83 -12.32 9.63
C ALA A 145 -8.06 -10.99 10.37
N ALA A 146 -7.22 -9.99 10.11
CA ALA A 146 -7.18 -8.75 10.89
C ALA A 146 -7.81 -7.55 10.19
N HIS A 147 -7.88 -7.57 8.85
CA HIS A 147 -8.34 -6.41 8.10
C HIS A 147 -9.86 -6.45 7.89
N PRO A 148 -10.63 -5.41 8.33
CA PRO A 148 -12.09 -5.40 8.25
C PRO A 148 -12.64 -5.46 6.81
N ARG A 149 -11.78 -5.29 5.81
CA ARG A 149 -12.09 -5.31 4.37
C ARG A 149 -11.03 -6.10 3.58
N ALA A 150 -10.60 -7.24 4.10
CA ALA A 150 -9.68 -8.12 3.39
C ALA A 150 -10.34 -8.82 2.20
#